data_cf61b364e3c352ffa0db08517d0e47d3
#
_entry.id   cf61b364e3c352ffa0db08517d0e47d3
#
_cell.length_a   1.000
_cell.length_b   1.000
_cell.length_c   1.000
_cell.angle_alpha   90.00
_cell.angle_beta   90.00
_cell.angle_gamma   90.00
#
_symmetry.space_group_name_H-M   'P 1'
#
loop_
_entity.id
_entity.type
_entity.pdbx_description
1 polymer ?
#
loop_
_entity_poly.entity_id
_entity_poly.type
_entity_poly.pdbx_seq_one_letter_code
_entity_poly.pdbx_strand_id
1 'polypeptide(L)'
;NFSLGLSLFSRIMTSAVQIMDKFDEYDLLAWEKHHNRKADSPSGTAIDLARLILAHSTRKSEVVWDKLDRRPQPQELHFASMRGGHIPGTHALCFDSEADSIELIHTVRSRSTFAFGAIAAAKWISGKTGIFSFDEVIGDFLC
;
A
#
# COMPACT_ATOMS: atom_id res chain seq x y z
N ASN A 1 -4.04 -10.41 5.91
CA ASN A 1 -2.82 -10.56 5.10
C ASN A 1 -1.61 -10.70 6.02
N PHE A 2 -0.85 -11.80 5.92
CA PHE A 2 0.32 -12.07 6.76
C PHE A 2 1.66 -11.63 6.13
N SER A 3 1.65 -10.73 5.16
CA SER A 3 2.89 -10.21 4.58
C SER A 3 3.52 -9.17 5.52
N LEU A 4 4.60 -9.54 6.19
CA LEU A 4 5.39 -8.64 7.03
C LEU A 4 5.83 -7.40 6.23
N GLY A 5 6.37 -7.59 5.02
CA GLY A 5 6.83 -6.50 4.18
C GLY A 5 5.70 -5.53 3.81
N LEU A 6 4.50 -6.04 3.50
CA LEU A 6 3.36 -5.19 3.20
C LEU A 6 2.88 -4.40 4.43
N SER A 7 2.83 -5.03 5.62
CA SER A 7 2.44 -4.33 6.85
C SER A 7 3.42 -3.21 7.20
N LEU A 8 4.73 -3.46 7.08
CA LEU A 8 5.75 -2.43 7.28
C LEU A 8 5.64 -1.32 6.21
N PHE A 9 5.45 -1.71 4.94
CA PHE A 9 5.24 -0.76 3.86
C PHE A 9 4.02 0.13 4.11
N SER A 10 2.89 -0.43 4.58
CA SER A 10 1.70 0.35 4.90
C SER A 10 1.94 1.39 6.01
N ARG A 11 2.72 1.04 7.04
CA ARG A 11 3.10 1.97 8.12
C ARG A 11 4.01 3.10 7.63
N ILE A 12 5.03 2.76 6.84
CA ILE A 12 5.94 3.75 6.21
C ILE A 12 5.14 4.68 5.30
N MET A 13 4.28 4.11 4.46
CA MET A 13 3.39 4.85 3.56
C MET A 13 2.49 5.82 4.34
N THR A 14 1.84 5.37 5.41
CA THR A 14 0.98 6.23 6.24
C THR A 14 1.75 7.41 6.80
N SER A 15 2.96 7.17 7.34
CA SER A 15 3.82 8.25 7.84
C SER A 15 4.25 9.20 6.73
N ALA A 16 4.60 8.68 5.55
CA ALA A 16 4.97 9.49 4.40
C ALA A 16 3.79 10.36 3.91
N VAL A 17 2.59 9.79 3.81
CA VAL A 17 1.38 10.54 3.45
C VAL A 17 1.16 11.70 4.43
N GLN A 18 1.21 11.45 5.73
CA GLN A 18 1.02 12.49 6.76
C GLN A 18 2.07 13.61 6.71
N ILE A 19 3.32 13.28 6.37
CA ILE A 19 4.39 14.26 6.20
C ILE A 19 4.15 15.08 4.93
N MET A 20 3.97 14.40 3.80
CA MET A 20 3.88 15.02 2.49
C MET A 20 2.58 15.79 2.27
N ASP A 21 1.52 15.45 3.00
CA ASP A 21 0.23 16.17 2.97
C ASP A 21 0.33 17.64 3.43
N LYS A 22 1.45 18.02 4.04
CA LYS A 22 1.76 19.39 4.48
C LYS A 22 2.45 20.23 3.41
N PHE A 23 2.79 19.67 2.26
CA PHE A 23 3.55 20.30 1.19
C PHE A 23 2.73 20.29 -0.10
N ASP A 24 2.14 21.44 -0.42
CA ASP A 24 1.21 21.60 -1.55
C ASP A 24 1.87 21.42 -2.91
N GLU A 25 3.20 21.53 -2.97
CA GLU A 25 4.00 21.35 -4.18
C GLU A 25 4.00 19.91 -4.69
N TYR A 26 3.75 18.93 -3.80
CA TYR A 26 3.74 17.52 -4.16
C TYR A 26 2.33 17.01 -4.43
N ASP A 27 2.13 16.45 -5.60
CA ASP A 27 0.95 15.64 -5.90
C ASP A 27 1.22 14.17 -5.54
N LEU A 28 0.15 13.42 -5.30
CA LEU A 28 0.21 12.04 -4.88
C LEU A 28 -0.49 11.14 -5.89
N LEU A 29 0.23 10.15 -6.39
CA LEU A 29 -0.29 9.10 -7.26
C LEU A 29 0.19 7.73 -6.81
N ALA A 30 -0.50 6.66 -7.24
CA ALA A 30 -0.16 5.30 -6.86
C ALA A 30 -0.36 4.32 -8.02
N TRP A 31 0.31 3.17 -7.94
CA TRP A 31 0.12 2.10 -8.93
C TRP A 31 0.46 0.72 -8.35
N GLU A 32 -0.08 -0.32 -9.01
CA GLU A 32 0.24 -1.71 -8.71
C GLU A 32 0.56 -2.52 -9.96
N LYS A 33 1.35 -3.58 -9.81
CA LYS A 33 1.64 -4.56 -10.86
C LYS A 33 1.45 -5.97 -10.35
N HIS A 34 0.74 -6.82 -11.12
CA HIS A 34 0.60 -8.25 -10.87
C HIS A 34 0.69 -9.06 -12.15
N HIS A 35 0.87 -10.37 -11.99
CA HIS A 35 0.92 -11.32 -13.10
C HIS A 35 -0.38 -11.30 -13.93
N ASN A 36 -0.28 -11.72 -15.19
CA ASN A 36 -1.38 -11.73 -16.15
C ASN A 36 -2.57 -12.67 -15.80
N ARG A 37 -2.38 -13.57 -14.82
CA ARG A 37 -3.42 -14.49 -14.33
C ARG A 37 -4.22 -13.96 -13.15
N LYS A 38 -3.92 -12.77 -12.65
CA LYS A 38 -4.68 -12.13 -11.57
C LYS A 38 -5.94 -11.49 -12.14
N ALA A 39 -7.11 -12.04 -11.77
CA ALA A 39 -8.40 -11.62 -12.34
C ALA A 39 -8.92 -10.30 -11.76
N ASP A 40 -8.70 -10.08 -10.44
CA ASP A 40 -9.15 -8.85 -9.79
C ASP A 40 -8.26 -7.66 -10.16
N SER A 41 -8.88 -6.55 -10.53
CA SER A 41 -8.24 -5.25 -10.80
C SER A 41 -9.23 -4.14 -10.37
N PRO A 42 -8.85 -3.29 -9.41
CA PRO A 42 -7.63 -3.31 -8.60
C PRO A 42 -7.55 -4.53 -7.68
N SER A 43 -6.34 -4.83 -7.17
CA SER A 43 -6.16 -5.88 -6.15
C SER A 43 -6.74 -5.46 -4.81
N GLY A 44 -7.10 -6.44 -3.95
CA GLY A 44 -7.53 -6.15 -2.58
C GLY A 44 -6.51 -5.30 -1.81
N THR A 45 -5.21 -5.57 -1.99
CA THR A 45 -4.14 -4.76 -1.39
C THR A 45 -4.15 -3.31 -1.89
N ALA A 46 -4.36 -3.08 -3.18
CA ALA A 46 -4.45 -1.72 -3.73
C ALA A 46 -5.65 -0.96 -3.13
N ILE A 47 -6.79 -1.63 -2.96
CA ILE A 47 -7.97 -1.05 -2.32
C ILE A 47 -7.67 -0.67 -0.86
N ASP A 48 -7.01 -1.55 -0.10
CA ASP A 48 -6.68 -1.27 1.30
C ASP A 48 -5.64 -0.14 1.42
N LEU A 49 -4.62 -0.10 0.55
CA LEU A 49 -3.65 1.00 0.52
C LEU A 49 -4.31 2.33 0.16
N ALA A 50 -5.21 2.34 -0.83
CA ALA A 50 -5.96 3.54 -1.20
C ALA A 50 -6.82 4.05 -0.02
N ARG A 51 -7.50 3.17 0.70
CA ARG A 51 -8.26 3.54 1.92
C ARG A 51 -7.36 4.15 2.99
N LEU A 52 -6.18 3.57 3.21
CA LEU A 52 -5.20 4.12 4.16
C LEU A 52 -4.72 5.51 3.73
N ILE A 53 -4.45 5.72 2.44
CA ILE A 53 -4.06 7.04 1.92
C ILE A 53 -5.16 8.05 2.19
N LEU A 54 -6.41 7.77 1.80
CA LEU A 54 -7.53 8.69 2.01
C LEU A 54 -7.80 8.98 3.50
N ALA A 55 -7.59 7.99 4.38
CA ALA A 55 -7.78 8.15 5.81
C ALA A 55 -6.72 9.07 6.46
N HIS A 56 -5.56 9.26 5.83
CA HIS A 56 -4.42 10.00 6.39
C HIS A 56 -4.01 11.24 5.58
N SER A 57 -4.65 11.48 4.43
CA SER A 57 -4.50 12.71 3.64
C SER A 57 -5.69 13.63 3.88
N THR A 58 -5.43 14.92 4.01
CA THR A 58 -6.46 15.97 4.00
C THR A 58 -6.72 16.49 2.58
N ARG A 59 -5.83 16.18 1.64
CA ARG A 59 -5.85 16.67 0.26
C ARG A 59 -6.49 15.68 -0.71
N LYS A 60 -6.40 14.36 -0.45
CA LYS A 60 -7.02 13.30 -1.26
C LYS A 60 -8.26 12.75 -0.57
N SER A 61 -9.41 12.80 -1.22
CA SER A 61 -10.71 12.37 -0.67
C SER A 61 -11.40 11.27 -1.47
N GLU A 62 -10.95 11.03 -2.70
CA GLU A 62 -11.52 10.01 -3.57
C GLU A 62 -10.45 9.33 -4.44
N VAL A 63 -10.73 8.12 -4.92
CA VAL A 63 -9.81 7.35 -5.76
C VAL A 63 -10.37 7.25 -7.17
N VAL A 64 -9.55 7.56 -8.16
CA VAL A 64 -9.82 7.25 -9.55
C VAL A 64 -8.94 6.09 -9.98
N TRP A 65 -9.59 5.02 -10.42
CA TRP A 65 -8.92 3.78 -10.80
C TRP A 65 -8.61 3.74 -12.30
N ASP A 66 -7.42 3.27 -12.65
CA ASP A 66 -6.99 2.94 -14.02
C ASP A 66 -7.07 4.12 -15.01
N LYS A 67 -7.84 3.99 -16.09
CA LYS A 67 -7.86 4.95 -17.18
C LYS A 67 -8.50 6.28 -16.78
N LEU A 68 -7.76 7.35 -17.02
CA LEU A 68 -8.29 8.71 -17.03
C LEU A 68 -8.45 9.18 -18.49
N ASP A 69 -9.61 9.72 -18.83
CA ASP A 69 -9.89 10.38 -20.11
C ASP A 69 -10.02 11.91 -19.96
N ARG A 70 -9.71 12.41 -18.78
CA ARG A 70 -9.66 13.83 -18.39
C ARG A 70 -8.49 14.07 -17.45
N ARG A 71 -8.19 15.30 -17.13
CA ARG A 71 -7.25 15.65 -16.06
C ARG A 71 -7.82 15.22 -14.69
N PRO A 72 -7.02 14.62 -13.80
CA PRO A 72 -7.45 14.35 -12.43
C PRO A 72 -7.74 15.68 -11.71
N GLN A 73 -8.69 15.66 -10.80
CA GLN A 73 -8.91 16.79 -9.89
C GLN A 73 -7.90 16.72 -8.73
N PRO A 74 -7.57 17.85 -8.09
CA PRO A 74 -6.58 17.87 -7.00
C PRO A 74 -6.89 16.90 -5.84
N GLN A 75 -8.17 16.70 -5.53
CA GLN A 75 -8.61 15.77 -4.47
C GLN A 75 -8.64 14.30 -4.90
N GLU A 76 -8.42 13.98 -6.17
CA GLU A 76 -8.42 12.62 -6.68
C GLU A 76 -7.04 11.96 -6.50
N LEU A 77 -7.03 10.77 -5.90
CA LEU A 77 -5.90 9.87 -5.94
C LEU A 77 -6.01 9.02 -7.21
N HIS A 78 -5.16 9.25 -8.19
CA HIS A 78 -5.07 8.34 -9.34
C HIS A 78 -4.29 7.09 -8.95
N PHE A 79 -4.96 5.95 -9.01
CA PHE A 79 -4.37 4.64 -8.69
C PHE A 79 -4.49 3.71 -9.91
N ALA A 80 -3.37 3.40 -10.57
CA ALA A 80 -3.34 2.58 -11.77
C ALA A 80 -2.98 1.11 -11.46
N SER A 81 -3.61 0.18 -12.17
CA SER A 81 -3.36 -1.27 -12.07
C SER A 81 -2.78 -1.81 -13.37
N MET A 82 -1.68 -2.55 -13.29
CA MET A 82 -1.06 -3.20 -14.43
C MET A 82 -1.07 -4.72 -14.27
N ARG A 83 -1.32 -5.43 -15.36
CA ARG A 83 -1.31 -6.90 -15.41
C ARG A 83 -0.37 -7.37 -16.51
N GLY A 84 0.60 -8.23 -16.15
CA GLY A 84 1.57 -8.75 -17.12
C GLY A 84 2.60 -9.67 -16.49
N GLY A 85 3.22 -10.52 -17.31
CA GLY A 85 4.31 -11.40 -16.90
C GLY A 85 3.97 -12.32 -15.72
N HIS A 86 4.94 -12.50 -14.82
CA HIS A 86 4.89 -13.38 -13.65
C HIS A 86 5.06 -12.62 -12.32
N ILE A 87 4.80 -11.32 -12.30
CA ILE A 87 5.01 -10.43 -11.15
C ILE A 87 4.13 -10.87 -9.98
N PRO A 88 4.70 -11.29 -8.83
CA PRO A 88 3.91 -11.74 -7.68
C PRO A 88 3.07 -10.64 -7.06
N GLY A 89 3.55 -9.41 -7.10
CA GLY A 89 2.90 -8.21 -6.62
C GLY A 89 3.90 -7.07 -6.38
N THR A 90 3.61 -5.91 -6.92
CA THR A 90 4.34 -4.66 -6.62
C THR A 90 3.31 -3.58 -6.36
N HIS A 91 3.53 -2.78 -5.33
CA HIS A 91 2.71 -1.60 -5.02
C HIS A 91 3.64 -0.42 -4.81
N ALA A 92 3.26 0.71 -5.35
CA ALA A 92 4.05 1.93 -5.27
C ALA A 92 3.18 3.15 -4.97
N LEU A 93 3.80 4.11 -4.32
CA LEU A 93 3.31 5.43 -4.04
C LEU A 93 4.36 6.42 -4.51
N CYS A 94 3.94 7.45 -5.21
CA CYS A 94 4.80 8.53 -5.69
C CYS A 94 4.25 9.87 -5.23
N PHE A 95 5.12 10.68 -4.64
CA PHE A 95 4.91 12.10 -4.38
C PHE A 95 5.77 12.85 -5.40
N ASP A 96 5.13 13.60 -6.28
CA ASP A 96 5.78 14.26 -7.42
C ASP A 96 5.60 15.76 -7.38
N SER A 97 6.67 16.50 -7.63
CA SER A 97 6.71 17.96 -7.74
C SER A 97 7.37 18.37 -9.06
N GLU A 98 7.38 19.66 -9.36
CA GLU A 98 8.12 20.18 -10.53
C GLU A 98 9.65 19.98 -10.41
N ALA A 99 10.17 19.85 -9.19
CA ALA A 99 11.60 19.79 -8.92
C ALA A 99 12.14 18.36 -8.74
N ASP A 100 11.36 17.49 -8.10
CA ASP A 100 11.78 16.13 -7.77
C ASP A 100 10.57 15.22 -7.49
N SER A 101 10.86 13.94 -7.31
CA SER A 101 9.87 12.95 -6.88
C SER A 101 10.41 12.05 -5.78
N ILE A 102 9.52 11.57 -4.92
CA ILE A 102 9.81 10.58 -3.88
C ILE A 102 8.94 9.36 -4.14
N GLU A 103 9.57 8.20 -4.36
CA GLU A 103 8.86 6.94 -4.58
C GLU A 103 9.05 5.97 -3.42
N LEU A 104 7.96 5.39 -2.97
CA LEU A 104 7.95 4.25 -2.04
C LEU A 104 7.46 3.03 -2.80
N ILE A 105 8.28 1.97 -2.88
CA ILE A 105 7.97 0.77 -3.66
C ILE A 105 8.13 -0.48 -2.80
N HIS A 106 7.08 -1.29 -2.73
CA HIS A 106 7.10 -2.63 -2.16
C HIS A 106 6.95 -3.67 -3.27
N THR A 107 7.94 -4.54 -3.43
CA THR A 107 7.91 -5.62 -4.42
C THR A 107 8.02 -6.98 -3.73
N VAL A 108 7.02 -7.81 -3.91
CA VAL A 108 7.04 -9.22 -3.49
C VAL A 108 7.92 -10.01 -4.46
N ARG A 109 8.93 -10.72 -3.96
CA ARG A 109 9.78 -11.61 -4.76
C ARG A 109 9.30 -13.05 -4.72
N SER A 110 8.70 -13.47 -3.61
CA SER A 110 8.19 -14.82 -3.39
C SER A 110 6.97 -14.78 -2.47
N ARG A 111 6.04 -15.71 -2.67
CA ARG A 111 4.89 -15.92 -1.78
C ARG A 111 5.28 -16.46 -0.40
N SER A 112 6.52 -16.89 -0.21
CA SER A 112 7.04 -17.30 1.11
C SER A 112 6.95 -16.17 2.16
N THR A 113 6.89 -14.90 1.75
CA THR A 113 6.69 -13.77 2.68
C THR A 113 5.42 -13.93 3.53
N PHE A 114 4.34 -14.52 2.98
CA PHE A 114 3.11 -14.77 3.72
C PHE A 114 3.27 -15.90 4.75
N ALA A 115 4.02 -16.95 4.40
CA ALA A 115 4.30 -18.06 5.31
C ALA A 115 5.15 -17.60 6.50
N PHE A 116 6.16 -16.78 6.26
CA PHE A 116 7.01 -16.22 7.33
C PHE A 116 6.20 -15.36 8.30
N GLY A 117 5.32 -14.50 7.80
CA GLY A 117 4.46 -13.69 8.65
C GLY A 117 3.44 -14.53 9.43
N ALA A 118 2.85 -15.56 8.81
CA ALA A 118 1.94 -16.47 9.50
C ALA A 118 2.65 -17.25 10.63
N ILE A 119 3.88 -17.72 10.41
CA ILE A 119 4.69 -18.38 11.45
C ILE A 119 5.03 -17.39 12.58
N ALA A 120 5.39 -16.16 12.26
CA ALA A 120 5.65 -15.13 13.25
C ALA A 120 4.42 -14.83 14.10
N ALA A 121 3.25 -14.67 13.48
CA ALA A 121 1.97 -14.48 14.17
C ALA A 121 1.61 -15.69 15.06
N ALA A 122 1.80 -16.92 14.56
CA ALA A 122 1.54 -18.14 15.33
C ALA A 122 2.43 -18.25 16.58
N LYS A 123 3.69 -17.84 16.50
CA LYS A 123 4.58 -17.77 17.65
C LYS A 123 4.16 -16.68 18.65
N TRP A 124 3.81 -15.53 18.13
CA TRP A 124 3.41 -14.38 18.94
C TRP A 124 2.11 -14.62 19.73
N ILE A 125 1.12 -15.29 19.12
CA ILE A 125 -0.18 -15.57 19.74
C ILE A 125 -0.13 -16.66 20.82
N SER A 126 0.96 -17.41 20.91
CA SER A 126 1.09 -18.49 21.88
C SER A 126 0.95 -17.96 23.32
N GLY A 127 0.00 -18.53 24.07
CA GLY A 127 -0.33 -18.11 25.44
C GLY A 127 -1.19 -16.86 25.55
N LYS A 128 -1.59 -16.23 24.43
CA LYS A 128 -2.53 -15.10 24.42
C LYS A 128 -3.97 -15.59 24.20
N THR A 129 -4.96 -14.90 24.78
CA THR A 129 -6.38 -15.18 24.60
C THR A 129 -7.04 -13.97 23.97
N GLY A 130 -7.83 -14.17 22.90
CA GLY A 130 -8.53 -13.11 22.20
C GLY A 130 -8.45 -13.25 20.68
N ILE A 131 -8.94 -12.23 19.98
CA ILE A 131 -8.83 -12.07 18.53
C ILE A 131 -7.88 -10.92 18.28
N PHE A 132 -6.85 -11.17 17.48
CA PHE A 132 -5.79 -10.21 17.19
C PHE A 132 -5.65 -10.01 15.68
N SER A 133 -5.43 -8.78 15.27
CA SER A 133 -5.04 -8.45 13.91
C SER A 133 -3.55 -8.68 13.69
N PHE A 134 -3.14 -8.88 12.43
CA PHE A 134 -1.71 -8.97 12.11
C PHE A 134 -0.98 -7.64 12.35
N ASP A 135 -1.69 -6.53 12.31
CA ASP A 135 -1.11 -5.21 12.61
C ASP A 135 -0.74 -5.04 14.09
N GLU A 136 -1.50 -5.64 15.02
CA GLU A 136 -1.13 -5.71 16.43
C GLU A 136 0.12 -6.57 16.65
N VAL A 137 0.23 -7.71 15.94
CA VAL A 137 1.45 -8.53 15.95
C VAL A 137 2.67 -7.71 15.54
N ILE A 138 2.56 -6.94 14.46
CA ILE A 138 3.65 -6.07 13.98
C ILE A 138 3.92 -4.93 14.96
N GLY A 139 2.89 -4.37 15.60
CA GLY A 139 3.04 -3.33 16.61
C GLY A 139 3.98 -3.75 17.74
N ASP A 140 3.77 -4.95 18.30
CA ASP A 140 4.60 -5.49 19.38
C ASP A 140 6.07 -5.74 18.96
N PHE A 141 6.36 -5.97 17.68
CA PHE A 141 7.75 -6.11 17.21
C PHE A 141 8.47 -4.77 17.02
N LEU A 142 7.74 -3.65 17.02
CA LEU A 142 8.29 -2.31 16.81
C LEU A 142 8.46 -1.53 18.14
N CYS A 143 7.97 -2.08 19.24
CA CYS A 143 8.16 -1.58 20.60
C CYS A 143 9.37 -2.24 21.26
#